data_b1ad82fe2cf84addcc38459a6aadac26
#
_entry.id   b1ad82fe2cf84addcc38459a6aadac26
#
_cell.length_a   1.000
_cell.length_b   1.000
_cell.length_c   1.000
_cell.angle_alpha   90.00
_cell.angle_beta   90.00
_cell.angle_gamma   90.00
#
_symmetry.space_group_name_H-M   'P 1'
#
loop_
_entity.id
_entity.type
_entity.pdbx_description
1 polymer ?
#
loop_
_entity_poly.entity_id
_entity_poly.type
_entity_poly.pdbx_seq_one_letter_code
_entity_poly.pdbx_strand_id
1 'polypeptide(L)'
;MKNYLILIIFLAGFKNVQAQDTSKLDSQKIMEELADAACKCIDSIPTSNRVKDSITADIHSCISDKVGAYQMGEKFSNLDLSKALENAEGKKEININMNFDPNSKEFKESYYKIERYLMKNCSALKRKIATNDKESKNSVSENEEALKFYQLGIDESGKENYKEAIEYYKKAVKIDPNFAFAYDNMGICYRRLEQYDLAIESYEKSLKIDPNGLMPLQNIAVAYQYKRQYKKAVKTYEKLSKIQSENPEVYYGIGQMYAFYLNDTEKGLENMCKAYTLYIQQKSPYRTDAEKIIQMIYEQMKKDGKEEVFNKILTANNISQN
;
A
#
# COMPACT_ATOMS: atom_id res chain seq x y z
N MET A 1 26.85 18.34 8.31
CA MET A 1 26.83 19.24 9.50
C MET A 1 25.94 18.57 10.52
N LYS A 2 26.47 18.25 11.72
CA LYS A 2 25.70 17.65 12.80
C LYS A 2 24.85 18.74 13.45
N ASN A 3 23.55 18.72 13.22
CA ASN A 3 22.64 19.64 13.89
C ASN A 3 22.33 19.10 15.29
N TYR A 4 22.89 19.76 16.30
CA TYR A 4 22.55 19.52 17.71
C TYR A 4 21.34 20.40 18.05
N LEU A 5 20.22 19.79 18.41
CA LEU A 5 19.07 20.48 18.98
C LEU A 5 19.27 20.49 20.51
N ILE A 6 19.59 21.64 21.07
CA ILE A 6 19.67 21.84 22.53
C ILE A 6 18.28 22.22 23.02
N LEU A 7 17.62 21.31 23.71
CA LEU A 7 16.34 21.53 24.36
C LEU A 7 16.59 21.99 25.81
N ILE A 8 16.48 23.30 26.05
CA ILE A 8 16.52 23.86 27.42
C ILE A 8 15.12 23.77 28.00
N ILE A 9 14.91 22.82 28.91
CA ILE A 9 13.66 22.73 29.68
C ILE A 9 13.76 23.70 30.87
N PHE A 10 13.08 24.86 30.78
CA PHE A 10 12.86 25.73 31.94
C PHE A 10 11.81 25.11 32.86
N LEU A 11 12.26 24.53 33.97
CA LEU A 11 11.41 24.21 35.11
C LEU A 11 11.25 25.46 35.98
N ALA A 12 10.30 26.33 35.61
CA ALA A 12 9.80 27.40 36.48
C ALA A 12 8.36 27.08 36.90
N GLY A 13 8.21 26.66 38.13
CA GLY A 13 7.02 26.91 38.94
C GLY A 13 5.79 26.03 38.65
N PHE A 14 5.83 24.75 38.94
CA PHE A 14 4.63 24.00 39.28
C PHE A 14 4.75 23.45 40.72
N LYS A 15 4.28 24.24 41.67
CA LYS A 15 3.87 23.73 42.97
C LYS A 15 2.49 23.12 42.80
N ASN A 16 2.34 21.86 43.22
CA ASN A 16 1.10 21.05 43.30
C ASN A 16 0.64 20.47 41.94
N VAL A 17 1.34 19.47 41.44
CA VAL A 17 0.74 18.36 40.70
C VAL A 17 0.98 17.11 41.56
N GLN A 18 -0.11 16.53 42.07
CA GLN A 18 -0.11 15.19 42.64
C GLN A 18 0.50 14.25 41.62
N ALA A 19 1.41 13.39 42.08
CA ALA A 19 2.02 12.35 41.26
C ALA A 19 0.94 11.38 40.76
N GLN A 20 0.33 11.72 39.64
CA GLN A 20 -0.38 10.77 38.80
C GLN A 20 0.65 10.18 37.86
N ASP A 21 0.84 8.88 38.06
CA ASP A 21 1.40 7.87 37.17
C ASP A 21 2.19 8.42 35.96
N THR A 22 3.52 8.45 36.11
CA THR A 22 4.42 8.65 34.96
C THR A 22 4.33 7.39 34.11
N SER A 23 3.21 7.25 33.37
CA SER A 23 3.07 6.24 32.36
C SER A 23 4.26 6.39 31.41
N LYS A 24 5.12 5.37 31.32
CA LYS A 24 6.14 5.26 30.28
C LYS A 24 5.50 5.71 28.98
N LEU A 25 6.10 6.69 28.32
CA LEU A 25 5.66 7.12 27.00
C LEU A 25 5.57 5.86 26.13
N ASP A 26 4.37 5.49 25.72
CA ASP A 26 4.16 4.28 24.90
C ASP A 26 4.56 4.62 23.47
N SER A 27 5.68 4.09 23.01
CA SER A 27 6.19 4.31 21.65
C SER A 27 5.20 3.83 20.58
N GLN A 28 4.39 2.81 20.90
CA GLN A 28 3.36 2.31 20.01
C GLN A 28 2.23 3.33 19.85
N LYS A 29 1.77 3.93 20.94
CA LYS A 29 0.74 4.95 20.92
C LYS A 29 1.19 6.20 20.17
N ILE A 30 2.44 6.62 20.36
CA ILE A 30 3.04 7.74 19.60
C ILE A 30 3.04 7.42 18.11
N MET A 31 3.44 6.21 17.73
CA MET A 31 3.45 5.77 16.34
C MET A 31 2.04 5.82 15.73
N GLU A 32 1.03 5.35 16.46
CA GLU A 32 -0.37 5.36 16.02
C GLU A 32 -0.89 6.79 15.82
N GLU A 33 -0.67 7.69 16.77
CA GLU A 33 -1.09 9.09 16.68
C GLU A 33 -0.41 9.81 15.48
N LEU A 34 0.87 9.58 15.27
CA LEU A 34 1.61 10.17 14.13
C LEU A 34 1.17 9.57 12.79
N ALA A 35 0.88 8.28 12.75
CA ALA A 35 0.35 7.63 11.58
C ALA A 35 -1.06 8.13 11.24
N ASP A 36 -1.93 8.34 12.23
CA ASP A 36 -3.25 8.93 12.02
C ASP A 36 -3.15 10.36 11.47
N ALA A 37 -2.19 11.16 11.95
CA ALA A 37 -1.91 12.48 11.40
C ALA A 37 -1.39 12.40 9.95
N ALA A 38 -0.54 11.44 9.62
CA ALA A 38 -0.11 11.16 8.25
C ALA A 38 -1.28 10.70 7.37
N CYS A 39 -2.19 9.88 7.89
CA CYS A 39 -3.40 9.45 7.16
C CYS A 39 -4.31 10.63 6.80
N LYS A 40 -4.51 11.59 7.70
CA LYS A 40 -5.26 12.82 7.41
C LYS A 40 -4.57 13.68 6.35
N CYS A 41 -3.25 13.80 6.39
CA CYS A 41 -2.47 14.47 5.35
C CYS A 41 -2.66 13.77 3.99
N ILE A 42 -2.57 12.45 3.94
CA ILE A 42 -2.77 11.65 2.72
C ILE A 42 -4.20 11.83 2.18
N ASP A 43 -5.20 11.88 3.05
CA ASP A 43 -6.60 12.07 2.62
C ASP A 43 -6.80 13.42 1.93
N SER A 44 -6.09 14.46 2.34
CA SER A 44 -6.15 15.80 1.76
C SER A 44 -5.48 15.94 0.38
N ILE A 45 -4.68 14.95 -0.08
CA ILE A 45 -3.98 15.01 -1.37
C ILE A 45 -5.01 14.98 -2.52
N PRO A 46 -5.04 15.98 -3.40
CA PRO A 46 -5.89 15.95 -4.59
C PRO A 46 -5.37 14.92 -5.59
N THR A 47 -6.28 14.19 -6.24
CA THR A 47 -5.93 13.13 -7.22
C THR A 47 -6.36 13.48 -8.65
N SER A 48 -7.37 14.35 -8.82
CA SER A 48 -7.88 14.75 -10.14
C SER A 48 -6.82 15.48 -10.96
N ASN A 49 -6.65 15.08 -12.22
CA ASN A 49 -5.69 15.66 -13.18
C ASN A 49 -4.22 15.60 -12.73
N ARG A 50 -3.85 14.62 -11.90
CA ARG A 50 -2.47 14.43 -11.42
C ARG A 50 -1.90 13.09 -11.82
N VAL A 51 -0.61 13.09 -12.18
CA VAL A 51 0.12 11.84 -12.47
C VAL A 51 0.45 11.10 -11.18
N LYS A 52 0.47 9.77 -11.26
CA LYS A 52 0.72 8.88 -10.12
C LYS A 52 1.98 9.23 -9.34
N ASP A 53 3.07 9.52 -10.04
CA ASP A 53 4.36 9.83 -9.39
C ASP A 53 4.27 11.06 -8.49
N SER A 54 3.50 12.07 -8.91
CA SER A 54 3.25 13.26 -8.09
C SER A 54 2.42 12.95 -6.84
N ILE A 55 1.41 12.08 -6.95
CA ILE A 55 0.59 11.64 -5.81
C ILE A 55 1.45 10.79 -4.86
N THR A 56 2.26 9.89 -5.40
CA THR A 56 3.19 9.06 -4.61
C THR A 56 4.22 9.92 -3.87
N ALA A 57 4.75 10.96 -4.50
CA ALA A 57 5.68 11.89 -3.85
C ALA A 57 5.03 12.64 -2.67
N ASP A 58 3.77 13.08 -2.82
CA ASP A 58 3.05 13.73 -1.73
C ASP A 58 2.74 12.76 -0.57
N ILE A 59 2.35 11.52 -0.89
CA ILE A 59 2.16 10.47 0.12
C ILE A 59 3.47 10.24 0.89
N HIS A 60 4.58 10.13 0.16
CA HIS A 60 5.89 9.98 0.79
C HIS A 60 6.23 11.16 1.70
N SER A 61 5.92 12.40 1.30
CA SER A 61 6.11 13.60 2.12
C SER A 61 5.26 13.55 3.40
N CYS A 62 3.96 13.21 3.30
CA CYS A 62 3.07 13.09 4.47
C CYS A 62 3.61 12.11 5.53
N ILE A 63 4.23 11.02 5.11
CA ILE A 63 4.82 10.02 6.02
C ILE A 63 6.16 10.53 6.57
N SER A 64 7.03 11.04 5.68
CA SER A 64 8.37 11.51 6.04
C SER A 64 8.34 12.61 7.09
N ASP A 65 7.37 13.52 7.03
CA ASP A 65 7.18 14.60 7.98
C ASP A 65 6.91 14.11 9.42
N LYS A 66 6.49 12.86 9.59
CA LYS A 66 6.21 12.27 10.90
C LYS A 66 7.38 11.46 11.46
N VAL A 67 8.37 11.11 10.62
CA VAL A 67 9.50 10.26 11.02
C VAL A 67 10.32 10.88 12.14
N GLY A 68 10.64 12.17 12.04
CA GLY A 68 11.43 12.85 13.07
C GLY A 68 10.75 12.87 14.44
N ALA A 69 9.44 13.17 14.46
CA ALA A 69 8.65 13.15 15.70
C ALA A 69 8.57 11.73 16.29
N TYR A 70 8.44 10.71 15.43
CA TYR A 70 8.41 9.31 15.86
C TYR A 70 9.76 8.88 16.45
N GLN A 71 10.89 9.18 15.79
CA GLN A 71 12.22 8.89 16.31
C GLN A 71 12.46 9.55 17.67
N MET A 72 12.01 10.80 17.83
CA MET A 72 12.08 11.50 19.09
C MET A 72 11.27 10.78 20.18
N GLY A 73 10.02 10.47 19.91
CA GLY A 73 9.15 9.78 20.83
C GLY A 73 9.67 8.39 21.23
N GLU A 74 10.19 7.61 20.27
CA GLU A 74 10.80 6.30 20.53
C GLU A 74 12.04 6.40 21.43
N LYS A 75 12.89 7.40 21.23
CA LYS A 75 14.05 7.61 22.08
C LYS A 75 13.68 8.06 23.48
N PHE A 76 12.70 8.94 23.63
CA PHE A 76 12.20 9.36 24.95
C PHE A 76 11.50 8.22 25.69
N SER A 77 10.76 7.36 25.02
CA SER A 77 10.11 6.21 25.65
C SER A 77 11.11 5.18 26.21
N ASN A 78 12.30 5.11 25.60
CA ASN A 78 13.38 4.21 25.99
C ASN A 78 14.37 4.84 26.99
N LEU A 79 14.23 6.14 27.32
CA LEU A 79 15.05 6.83 28.31
C LEU A 79 14.57 6.44 29.72
N ASP A 80 15.45 5.76 30.45
CA ASP A 80 15.28 5.56 31.90
C ASP A 80 15.57 6.89 32.63
N LEU A 81 14.54 7.72 32.73
CA LEU A 81 14.60 9.04 33.36
C LEU A 81 15.08 8.94 34.83
N SER A 82 14.83 7.83 35.51
CA SER A 82 15.26 7.64 36.90
C SER A 82 16.79 7.54 36.96
N LYS A 83 17.42 6.75 36.09
CA LYS A 83 18.89 6.64 35.98
C LYS A 83 19.56 7.92 35.46
N ALA A 84 18.86 8.63 34.55
CA ALA A 84 19.35 9.92 34.06
C ALA A 84 19.30 11.02 35.15
N LEU A 85 18.38 10.89 36.10
CA LEU A 85 18.21 11.83 37.22
C LEU A 85 19.11 11.53 38.44
N GLU A 86 19.48 10.26 38.70
CA GLU A 86 20.28 9.86 39.85
C GLU A 86 21.77 10.27 39.76
N ASN A 87 22.32 10.47 38.56
CA ASN A 87 23.75 10.74 38.34
C ASN A 87 24.12 12.21 38.17
N ALA A 88 23.33 13.16 38.66
CA ALA A 88 23.52 14.55 38.32
C ALA A 88 23.74 15.47 39.50
N GLU A 89 24.95 15.76 39.75
CA GLU A 89 25.42 17.03 40.28
C GLU A 89 25.81 17.94 39.11
N GLY A 90 24.99 18.95 38.82
CA GLY A 90 25.23 19.93 37.75
C GLY A 90 24.20 19.99 36.63
N LYS A 91 24.35 20.97 35.74
CA LYS A 91 23.47 21.16 34.56
C LYS A 91 23.48 19.91 33.69
N LYS A 92 22.32 19.33 33.49
CA LYS A 92 22.15 18.11 32.68
C LYS A 92 21.87 18.46 31.24
N GLU A 93 22.73 18.01 30.36
CA GLU A 93 22.48 17.99 28.92
C GLU A 93 22.22 16.53 28.52
N ILE A 94 20.99 16.27 28.03
CA ILE A 94 20.64 15.00 27.39
C ILE A 94 20.96 15.14 25.92
N ASN A 95 22.06 14.55 25.47
CA ASN A 95 22.40 14.52 24.04
C ASN A 95 21.62 13.40 23.33
N ILE A 96 20.55 13.77 22.62
CA ILE A 96 19.80 12.84 21.78
C ILE A 96 20.34 12.95 20.35
N ASN A 97 21.05 11.92 19.92
CA ASN A 97 21.56 11.85 18.54
C ASN A 97 20.40 11.43 17.63
N MET A 98 19.97 12.30 16.72
CA MET A 98 18.90 12.04 15.74
C MET A 98 19.45 12.16 14.33
N ASN A 99 19.07 11.23 13.48
CA ASN A 99 19.48 11.24 12.08
C ASN A 99 18.24 11.45 11.20
N PHE A 100 18.10 12.66 10.68
CA PHE A 100 17.01 13.07 9.79
C PHE A 100 17.33 12.88 8.30
N ASP A 101 18.49 12.28 7.97
CA ASP A 101 18.82 11.98 6.57
C ASP A 101 17.87 10.89 6.05
N PRO A 102 17.05 11.19 5.00
CA PRO A 102 16.13 10.22 4.42
C PRO A 102 16.82 8.96 3.87
N ASN A 103 18.11 9.02 3.60
CA ASN A 103 18.91 7.89 3.12
C ASN A 103 19.48 7.03 4.25
N SER A 104 19.45 7.51 5.48
CA SER A 104 19.94 6.75 6.63
C SER A 104 19.09 5.52 6.93
N LYS A 105 19.73 4.48 7.47
CA LYS A 105 19.04 3.25 7.88
C LYS A 105 17.97 3.55 8.94
N GLU A 106 18.31 4.36 9.94
CA GLU A 106 17.41 4.72 11.04
C GLU A 106 16.15 5.46 10.56
N PHE A 107 16.31 6.40 9.60
CA PHE A 107 15.17 7.10 9.02
C PHE A 107 14.26 6.13 8.26
N LYS A 108 14.83 5.26 7.42
CA LYS A 108 14.08 4.28 6.64
C LYS A 108 13.32 3.29 7.51
N GLU A 109 13.94 2.79 8.57
CA GLU A 109 13.26 1.88 9.52
C GLU A 109 12.04 2.54 10.18
N SER A 110 12.21 3.78 10.64
CA SER A 110 11.11 4.56 11.25
C SER A 110 10.01 4.88 10.24
N TYR A 111 10.38 5.27 9.02
CA TYR A 111 9.45 5.48 7.92
C TYR A 111 8.62 4.22 7.64
N TYR A 112 9.26 3.06 7.52
CA TYR A 112 8.58 1.80 7.23
C TYR A 112 7.67 1.31 8.36
N LYS A 113 7.98 1.64 9.62
CA LYS A 113 7.08 1.34 10.75
C LYS A 113 5.77 2.10 10.61
N ILE A 114 5.83 3.42 10.34
CA ILE A 114 4.64 4.26 10.11
C ILE A 114 3.87 3.78 8.88
N GLU A 115 4.55 3.51 7.78
CA GLU A 115 3.95 3.06 6.54
C GLU A 115 3.22 1.71 6.69
N ARG A 116 3.81 0.73 7.38
CA ARG A 116 3.13 -0.57 7.67
C ARG A 116 1.84 -0.39 8.46
N TYR A 117 1.84 0.51 9.42
CA TYR A 117 0.61 0.83 10.15
C TYR A 117 -0.44 1.47 9.25
N LEU A 118 -0.04 2.44 8.41
CA LEU A 118 -0.92 3.10 7.45
C LEU A 118 -1.50 2.13 6.42
N MET A 119 -0.70 1.20 5.89
CA MET A 119 -1.18 0.17 4.97
C MET A 119 -2.29 -0.69 5.59
N LYS A 120 -2.24 -0.92 6.89
CA LYS A 120 -3.26 -1.68 7.61
C LYS A 120 -4.49 -0.83 7.92
N ASN A 121 -4.29 0.43 8.37
CA ASN A 121 -5.31 1.20 9.08
C ASN A 121 -5.82 2.43 8.33
N CYS A 122 -5.09 2.95 7.31
CA CYS A 122 -5.47 4.16 6.57
C CYS A 122 -6.18 3.83 5.25
N SER A 123 -7.49 4.00 5.22
CA SER A 123 -8.28 3.81 3.99
C SER A 123 -7.93 4.83 2.89
N ALA A 124 -7.55 6.07 3.27
CA ALA A 124 -7.16 7.09 2.33
C ALA A 124 -5.89 6.69 1.55
N LEU A 125 -4.86 6.13 2.22
CA LEU A 125 -3.68 5.61 1.55
C LEU A 125 -4.07 4.57 0.50
N LYS A 126 -4.89 3.57 0.88
CA LYS A 126 -5.34 2.51 -0.03
C LYS A 126 -6.07 3.05 -1.25
N ARG A 127 -6.96 4.04 -1.08
CA ARG A 127 -7.67 4.68 -2.20
C ARG A 127 -6.72 5.42 -3.14
N LYS A 128 -5.79 6.22 -2.59
CA LYS A 128 -4.91 7.09 -3.39
C LYS A 128 -3.88 6.32 -4.20
N ILE A 129 -3.40 5.18 -3.71
CA ILE A 129 -2.44 4.34 -4.43
C ILE A 129 -3.11 3.36 -5.41
N ALA A 130 -4.42 3.10 -5.26
CA ALA A 130 -5.16 2.19 -6.14
C ALA A 130 -5.57 2.80 -7.49
N THR A 131 -5.45 4.11 -7.67
CA THR A 131 -5.88 4.81 -8.89
C THR A 131 -4.76 4.78 -9.94
N ASN A 132 -4.92 4.00 -11.03
CA ASN A 132 -3.79 3.70 -11.91
C ASN A 132 -4.02 3.51 -13.40
N ASP A 133 -5.20 3.68 -13.94
CA ASP A 133 -5.35 3.54 -15.39
C ASP A 133 -5.13 4.88 -16.09
N LYS A 134 -4.26 4.85 -17.12
CA LYS A 134 -4.23 5.91 -18.10
C LYS A 134 -5.55 5.86 -18.86
N GLU A 135 -6.28 6.95 -18.83
CA GLU A 135 -7.45 7.12 -19.70
C GLU A 135 -6.99 7.00 -21.16
N SER A 136 -7.64 6.12 -21.91
CA SER A 136 -7.54 6.08 -23.37
C SER A 136 -8.72 6.84 -23.98
N LYS A 137 -8.62 7.18 -25.26
CA LYS A 137 -9.71 7.86 -25.98
C LYS A 137 -11.04 7.11 -25.92
N ASN A 138 -11.00 5.78 -25.72
CA ASN A 138 -12.18 4.92 -25.65
C ASN A 138 -12.58 4.54 -24.22
N SER A 139 -11.92 5.10 -23.20
CA SER A 139 -12.21 4.75 -21.81
C SER A 139 -13.49 5.37 -21.31
N VAL A 140 -13.76 6.61 -21.72
CA VAL A 140 -14.89 7.41 -21.26
C VAL A 140 -15.79 7.77 -22.44
N SER A 141 -17.11 7.75 -22.25
CA SER A 141 -18.09 8.18 -23.25
C SER A 141 -18.06 9.69 -23.45
N GLU A 142 -18.29 10.15 -24.69
CA GLU A 142 -18.56 11.56 -24.99
C GLU A 142 -20.07 11.90 -24.90
N ASN A 143 -20.93 10.89 -24.68
CA ASN A 143 -22.36 11.09 -24.58
C ASN A 143 -22.77 11.50 -23.17
N GLU A 144 -23.33 12.70 -23.03
CA GLU A 144 -23.69 13.29 -21.71
C GLU A 144 -24.71 12.43 -20.93
N GLU A 145 -25.67 11.79 -21.62
CA GLU A 145 -26.64 10.95 -20.96
C GLU A 145 -26.02 9.65 -20.46
N ALA A 146 -25.10 9.06 -21.23
CA ALA A 146 -24.32 7.90 -20.77
C ALA A 146 -23.45 8.25 -19.56
N LEU A 147 -22.78 9.40 -19.60
CA LEU A 147 -21.98 9.93 -18.47
C LEU A 147 -22.83 10.14 -17.21
N LYS A 148 -24.04 10.67 -17.35
CA LYS A 148 -24.97 10.86 -16.22
C LYS A 148 -25.31 9.53 -15.55
N PHE A 149 -25.66 8.49 -16.33
CA PHE A 149 -25.94 7.17 -15.75
C PHE A 149 -24.68 6.54 -15.17
N TYR A 150 -23.52 6.71 -15.80
CA TYR A 150 -22.25 6.24 -15.27
C TYR A 150 -21.95 6.87 -13.91
N GLN A 151 -22.12 8.18 -13.75
CA GLN A 151 -21.92 8.87 -12.47
C GLN A 151 -22.87 8.35 -11.38
N LEU A 152 -24.16 8.14 -11.71
CA LEU A 152 -25.10 7.52 -10.76
C LEU A 152 -24.66 6.11 -10.34
N GLY A 153 -24.09 5.35 -11.28
CA GLY A 153 -23.48 4.06 -10.96
C GLY A 153 -22.29 4.16 -10.01
N ILE A 154 -21.42 5.14 -10.19
CA ILE A 154 -20.31 5.41 -9.29
C ILE A 154 -20.82 5.77 -7.89
N ASP A 155 -21.80 6.65 -7.79
CA ASP A 155 -22.36 7.11 -6.52
C ASP A 155 -22.99 5.95 -5.74
N GLU A 156 -23.75 5.08 -6.41
CA GLU A 156 -24.33 3.89 -5.76
C GLU A 156 -23.26 2.84 -5.42
N SER A 157 -22.26 2.65 -6.25
CA SER A 157 -21.12 1.77 -5.93
C SER A 157 -20.34 2.27 -4.72
N GLY A 158 -20.19 3.58 -4.57
CA GLY A 158 -19.57 4.22 -3.40
C GLY A 158 -20.33 3.99 -2.09
N LYS A 159 -21.66 3.81 -2.19
CA LYS A 159 -22.56 3.45 -1.07
C LYS A 159 -22.66 1.92 -0.87
N GLU A 160 -21.90 1.14 -1.63
CA GLU A 160 -21.96 -0.33 -1.67
C GLU A 160 -23.28 -0.92 -2.19
N ASN A 161 -24.12 -0.11 -2.83
CA ASN A 161 -25.36 -0.52 -3.49
C ASN A 161 -25.07 -1.14 -4.87
N TYR A 162 -24.27 -2.22 -4.90
CA TYR A 162 -23.70 -2.79 -6.13
C TYR A 162 -24.75 -3.23 -7.14
N LYS A 163 -25.92 -3.70 -6.71
CA LYS A 163 -27.02 -4.08 -7.63
C LYS A 163 -27.57 -2.88 -8.37
N GLU A 164 -27.85 -1.80 -7.64
CA GLU A 164 -28.28 -0.52 -8.19
C GLU A 164 -27.23 0.08 -9.13
N ALA A 165 -25.98 0.08 -8.72
CA ALA A 165 -24.88 0.55 -9.55
C ALA A 165 -24.82 -0.19 -10.89
N ILE A 166 -24.96 -1.51 -10.90
CA ILE A 166 -25.00 -2.33 -12.12
C ILE A 166 -26.12 -1.88 -13.06
N GLU A 167 -27.31 -1.59 -12.54
CA GLU A 167 -28.43 -1.13 -13.37
C GLU A 167 -28.16 0.24 -14.01
N TYR A 168 -27.49 1.14 -13.31
CA TYR A 168 -27.05 2.40 -13.90
C TYR A 168 -25.94 2.21 -14.93
N TYR A 169 -24.94 1.38 -14.69
CA TYR A 169 -23.93 1.07 -15.70
C TYR A 169 -24.51 0.39 -16.94
N LYS A 170 -25.50 -0.50 -16.79
CA LYS A 170 -26.24 -1.08 -17.93
C LYS A 170 -26.95 -0.02 -18.77
N LYS A 171 -27.53 1.01 -18.13
CA LYS A 171 -28.13 2.13 -18.85
C LYS A 171 -27.06 2.92 -19.61
N ALA A 172 -25.93 3.19 -18.99
CA ALA A 172 -24.82 3.89 -19.62
C ALA A 172 -24.32 3.15 -20.87
N VAL A 173 -24.03 1.84 -20.78
CA VAL A 173 -23.54 1.04 -21.91
C VAL A 173 -24.64 0.72 -22.96
N LYS A 174 -25.90 0.86 -22.61
CA LYS A 174 -27.00 0.79 -23.59
C LYS A 174 -27.02 2.01 -24.48
N ILE A 175 -26.71 3.18 -23.94
CA ILE A 175 -26.62 4.46 -24.68
C ILE A 175 -25.32 4.50 -25.46
N ASP A 176 -24.20 4.17 -24.83
CA ASP A 176 -22.90 4.10 -25.49
C ASP A 176 -22.25 2.72 -25.25
N PRO A 177 -22.39 1.80 -26.24
CA PRO A 177 -21.78 0.47 -26.14
C PRO A 177 -20.24 0.45 -26.12
N ASN A 178 -19.58 1.57 -26.43
CA ASN A 178 -18.13 1.71 -26.43
C ASN A 178 -17.58 2.35 -25.14
N PHE A 179 -18.37 2.44 -24.10
CA PHE A 179 -17.95 3.01 -22.81
C PHE A 179 -17.21 1.96 -21.96
N ALA A 180 -15.89 1.81 -22.15
CA ALA A 180 -15.08 0.78 -21.50
C ALA A 180 -15.15 0.85 -19.96
N PHE A 181 -15.01 2.04 -19.37
CA PHE A 181 -15.03 2.19 -17.90
C PHE A 181 -16.39 1.83 -17.27
N ALA A 182 -17.49 1.96 -17.99
CA ALA A 182 -18.78 1.52 -17.48
C ALA A 182 -18.82 -0.02 -17.37
N TYR A 183 -18.24 -0.75 -18.32
CA TYR A 183 -18.08 -2.19 -18.21
C TYR A 183 -17.12 -2.59 -17.11
N ASP A 184 -16.02 -1.88 -16.91
CA ASP A 184 -15.05 -2.15 -15.83
C ASP A 184 -15.70 -2.03 -14.46
N ASN A 185 -16.38 -0.90 -14.21
CA ASN A 185 -17.05 -0.67 -12.94
C ASN A 185 -18.21 -1.65 -12.70
N MET A 186 -18.93 -2.02 -13.76
CA MET A 186 -19.94 -3.08 -13.69
C MET A 186 -19.29 -4.42 -13.29
N GLY A 187 -18.14 -4.75 -13.85
CA GLY A 187 -17.36 -5.94 -13.49
C GLY A 187 -16.89 -5.90 -12.02
N ILE A 188 -16.46 -4.75 -11.52
CA ILE A 188 -16.12 -4.57 -10.11
C ILE A 188 -17.33 -4.84 -9.22
N CYS A 189 -18.50 -4.30 -9.56
CA CYS A 189 -19.74 -4.52 -8.80
C CYS A 189 -20.14 -6.00 -8.81
N TYR A 190 -20.09 -6.68 -9.96
CA TYR A 190 -20.35 -8.12 -10.04
C TYR A 190 -19.36 -8.93 -9.16
N ARG A 191 -18.08 -8.57 -9.15
CA ARG A 191 -17.08 -9.21 -8.31
C ARG A 191 -17.37 -9.01 -6.82
N ARG A 192 -17.83 -7.82 -6.42
CA ARG A 192 -18.26 -7.53 -5.04
C ARG A 192 -19.48 -8.35 -4.61
N LEU A 193 -20.34 -8.69 -5.56
CA LEU A 193 -21.48 -9.58 -5.37
C LEU A 193 -21.12 -11.07 -5.55
N GLU A 194 -19.84 -11.40 -5.66
CA GLU A 194 -19.31 -12.76 -5.90
C GLU A 194 -19.77 -13.42 -7.20
N GLN A 195 -20.33 -12.62 -8.12
CA GLN A 195 -20.78 -13.05 -9.44
C GLN A 195 -19.62 -13.02 -10.44
N TYR A 196 -18.60 -13.86 -10.19
CA TYR A 196 -17.30 -13.80 -10.87
C TYR A 196 -17.37 -14.02 -12.38
N ASP A 197 -18.31 -14.85 -12.88
CA ASP A 197 -18.47 -15.08 -14.32
C ASP A 197 -18.97 -13.82 -15.02
N LEU A 198 -19.96 -13.14 -14.46
CA LEU A 198 -20.47 -11.86 -14.97
C LEU A 198 -19.42 -10.74 -14.86
N ALA A 199 -18.59 -10.78 -13.82
CA ALA A 199 -17.47 -9.86 -13.68
C ALA A 199 -16.46 -10.06 -14.83
N ILE A 200 -16.05 -11.30 -15.10
CA ILE A 200 -15.12 -11.64 -16.19
C ILE A 200 -15.71 -11.21 -17.54
N GLU A 201 -16.98 -11.51 -17.80
CA GLU A 201 -17.67 -11.10 -19.04
C GLU A 201 -17.63 -9.57 -19.22
N SER A 202 -17.89 -8.84 -18.16
CA SER A 202 -17.87 -7.36 -18.18
C SER A 202 -16.47 -6.83 -18.49
N TYR A 203 -15.43 -7.35 -17.83
CA TYR A 203 -14.05 -6.97 -18.12
C TYR A 203 -13.60 -7.36 -19.53
N GLU A 204 -14.05 -8.51 -20.05
CA GLU A 204 -13.77 -8.90 -21.44
C GLU A 204 -14.44 -7.97 -22.46
N LYS A 205 -15.63 -7.45 -22.15
CA LYS A 205 -16.28 -6.41 -22.97
C LYS A 205 -15.47 -5.11 -22.97
N SER A 206 -15.00 -4.69 -21.81
CA SER A 206 -14.12 -3.53 -21.71
C SER A 206 -12.83 -3.72 -22.54
N LEU A 207 -12.18 -4.88 -22.43
CA LEU A 207 -10.96 -5.19 -23.20
C LEU A 207 -11.19 -5.29 -24.72
N LYS A 208 -12.40 -5.60 -25.18
CA LYS A 208 -12.72 -5.53 -26.62
C LYS A 208 -12.79 -4.10 -27.12
N ILE A 209 -13.20 -3.16 -26.27
CA ILE A 209 -13.31 -1.73 -26.60
C ILE A 209 -11.93 -1.07 -26.45
N ASP A 210 -11.26 -1.32 -25.34
CA ASP A 210 -9.89 -0.85 -25.05
C ASP A 210 -8.96 -2.03 -24.74
N PRO A 211 -8.30 -2.60 -25.77
CA PRO A 211 -7.38 -3.75 -25.59
C PRO A 211 -6.17 -3.46 -24.69
N ASN A 212 -5.87 -2.19 -24.45
CA ASN A 212 -4.78 -1.75 -23.56
C ASN A 212 -5.25 -1.48 -22.13
N GLY A 213 -6.50 -1.71 -21.82
CA GLY A 213 -7.04 -1.61 -20.47
C GLY A 213 -6.37 -2.61 -19.54
N LEU A 214 -5.57 -2.10 -18.61
CA LEU A 214 -4.73 -2.92 -17.75
C LEU A 214 -5.49 -3.41 -16.53
N MET A 215 -6.36 -2.55 -16.00
CA MET A 215 -7.19 -2.84 -14.84
C MET A 215 -8.19 -3.99 -15.10
N PRO A 216 -8.92 -4.03 -16.21
CA PRO A 216 -9.80 -5.18 -16.49
C PRO A 216 -9.03 -6.49 -16.62
N LEU A 217 -7.84 -6.49 -17.23
CA LEU A 217 -7.02 -7.71 -17.33
C LEU A 217 -6.54 -8.19 -15.94
N GLN A 218 -6.12 -7.27 -15.08
CA GLN A 218 -5.76 -7.57 -13.70
C GLN A 218 -6.97 -8.10 -12.91
N ASN A 219 -8.13 -7.46 -13.05
CA ASN A 219 -9.36 -7.86 -12.38
C ASN A 219 -9.88 -9.24 -12.84
N ILE A 220 -9.67 -9.63 -14.10
CA ILE A 220 -9.95 -10.99 -14.58
C ILE A 220 -9.07 -12.01 -13.83
N ALA A 221 -7.77 -11.73 -13.66
CA ALA A 221 -6.89 -12.61 -12.90
C ALA A 221 -7.35 -12.75 -11.45
N VAL A 222 -7.74 -11.65 -10.80
CA VAL A 222 -8.32 -11.64 -9.45
C VAL A 222 -9.64 -12.43 -9.41
N ALA A 223 -10.53 -12.28 -10.39
CA ALA A 223 -11.78 -13.05 -10.45
C ALA A 223 -11.52 -14.55 -10.57
N TYR A 224 -10.53 -14.98 -11.39
CA TYR A 224 -10.11 -16.39 -11.45
C TYR A 224 -9.52 -16.87 -10.12
N GLN A 225 -8.83 -16.03 -9.36
CA GLN A 225 -8.33 -16.36 -8.04
C GLN A 225 -9.50 -16.65 -7.07
N TYR A 226 -10.51 -15.81 -7.01
CA TYR A 226 -11.72 -16.06 -6.21
C TYR A 226 -12.46 -17.32 -6.63
N LYS A 227 -12.50 -17.64 -7.93
CA LYS A 227 -13.03 -18.90 -8.45
C LYS A 227 -12.14 -20.11 -8.16
N ARG A 228 -11.02 -19.94 -7.46
CA ARG A 228 -9.98 -20.98 -7.21
C ARG A 228 -9.40 -21.58 -8.50
N GLN A 229 -9.49 -20.86 -9.62
CA GLN A 229 -8.92 -21.26 -10.91
C GLN A 229 -7.50 -20.69 -11.04
N TYR A 230 -6.63 -21.02 -10.09
CA TYR A 230 -5.31 -20.40 -9.90
C TYR A 230 -4.41 -20.47 -11.13
N LYS A 231 -4.42 -21.59 -11.88
CA LYS A 231 -3.66 -21.70 -13.14
C LYS A 231 -4.14 -20.68 -14.20
N LYS A 232 -5.45 -20.39 -14.25
CA LYS A 232 -5.97 -19.36 -15.17
C LYS A 232 -5.59 -17.96 -14.69
N ALA A 233 -5.62 -17.72 -13.38
CA ALA A 233 -5.16 -16.46 -12.80
C ALA A 233 -3.70 -16.19 -13.16
N VAL A 234 -2.79 -17.15 -12.93
CA VAL A 234 -1.38 -17.05 -13.31
C VAL A 234 -1.23 -16.75 -14.80
N LYS A 235 -1.89 -17.53 -15.68
CA LYS A 235 -1.81 -17.31 -17.13
C LYS A 235 -2.29 -15.90 -17.54
N THR A 236 -3.26 -15.36 -16.83
CA THR A 236 -3.76 -14.00 -17.09
C THR A 236 -2.76 -12.95 -16.63
N TYR A 237 -2.17 -13.12 -15.45
CA TYR A 237 -1.07 -12.26 -14.97
C TYR A 237 0.17 -12.34 -15.87
N GLU A 238 0.52 -13.53 -16.38
CA GLU A 238 1.63 -13.68 -17.34
C GLU A 238 1.38 -12.95 -18.67
N LYS A 239 0.12 -12.85 -19.12
CA LYS A 239 -0.22 -11.98 -20.25
C LYS A 239 0.01 -10.52 -19.92
N LEU A 240 -0.44 -10.10 -18.72
CA LEU A 240 -0.28 -8.73 -18.26
C LEU A 240 1.20 -8.37 -18.06
N SER A 241 2.05 -9.30 -17.58
CA SER A 241 3.50 -9.06 -17.42
C SER A 241 4.23 -8.78 -18.72
N LYS A 242 3.73 -9.29 -19.86
CA LYS A 242 4.28 -9.01 -21.20
C LYS A 242 3.95 -7.60 -21.67
N ILE A 243 2.84 -7.05 -21.22
CA ILE A 243 2.38 -5.68 -21.55
C ILE A 243 2.99 -4.68 -20.57
N GLN A 244 3.08 -5.06 -19.30
CA GLN A 244 3.56 -4.24 -18.19
C GLN A 244 4.61 -4.97 -17.36
N SER A 245 5.81 -5.09 -17.90
CA SER A 245 6.93 -5.76 -17.20
C SER A 245 7.36 -5.06 -15.91
N GLU A 246 7.02 -3.79 -15.75
CA GLU A 246 7.35 -2.96 -14.58
C GLU A 246 6.18 -2.84 -13.55
N ASN A 247 5.07 -3.57 -13.77
CA ASN A 247 3.95 -3.53 -12.84
C ASN A 247 4.15 -4.55 -11.71
N PRO A 248 4.43 -4.13 -10.47
CA PRO A 248 4.69 -5.03 -9.35
C PRO A 248 3.50 -5.91 -8.97
N GLU A 249 2.25 -5.40 -9.15
CA GLU A 249 1.02 -6.13 -8.80
C GLU A 249 0.90 -7.45 -9.55
N VAL A 250 1.42 -7.49 -10.78
CA VAL A 250 1.42 -8.69 -11.60
C VAL A 250 2.25 -9.80 -10.97
N TYR A 251 3.47 -9.47 -10.59
CA TYR A 251 4.39 -10.44 -9.96
C TYR A 251 3.95 -10.80 -8.55
N TYR A 252 3.37 -9.85 -7.83
CA TYR A 252 2.76 -10.08 -6.52
C TYR A 252 1.63 -11.12 -6.64
N GLY A 253 0.71 -10.94 -7.61
CA GLY A 253 -0.36 -11.90 -7.86
C GLY A 253 0.16 -13.29 -8.26
N ILE A 254 1.13 -13.37 -9.16
CA ILE A 254 1.76 -14.65 -9.55
C ILE A 254 2.43 -15.30 -8.34
N GLY A 255 3.20 -14.52 -7.56
CA GLY A 255 3.91 -14.99 -6.37
C GLY A 255 2.96 -15.62 -5.35
N GLN A 256 1.84 -14.95 -5.05
CA GLN A 256 0.81 -15.49 -4.17
C GLN A 256 0.22 -16.82 -4.69
N MET A 257 -0.09 -16.89 -5.98
CA MET A 257 -0.69 -18.10 -6.56
C MET A 257 0.26 -19.30 -6.44
N TYR A 258 1.51 -19.14 -6.76
CA TYR A 258 2.50 -20.20 -6.66
C TYR A 258 2.80 -20.59 -5.21
N ALA A 259 3.01 -19.61 -4.32
CA ALA A 259 3.38 -19.86 -2.93
C ALA A 259 2.30 -20.58 -2.13
N PHE A 260 1.03 -20.17 -2.29
CA PHE A 260 -0.03 -20.61 -1.36
C PHE A 260 -1.06 -21.56 -1.97
N TYR A 261 -1.14 -21.65 -3.30
CA TYR A 261 -2.22 -22.42 -3.94
C TYR A 261 -1.75 -23.44 -4.96
N LEU A 262 -0.55 -23.29 -5.52
CA LEU A 262 0.00 -24.20 -6.51
C LEU A 262 1.19 -25.02 -5.99
N ASN A 263 1.51 -24.85 -4.70
CA ASN A 263 2.58 -25.58 -3.99
C ASN A 263 3.98 -25.47 -4.66
N ASP A 264 4.29 -24.33 -5.24
CA ASP A 264 5.58 -24.02 -5.85
C ASP A 264 6.18 -22.78 -5.14
N THR A 265 6.72 -23.02 -3.94
CA THR A 265 7.27 -21.94 -3.09
C THR A 265 8.45 -21.23 -3.73
N GLU A 266 9.24 -21.91 -4.57
CA GLU A 266 10.38 -21.33 -5.26
C GLU A 266 9.94 -20.29 -6.29
N LYS A 267 9.01 -20.67 -7.20
CA LYS A 267 8.41 -19.70 -8.14
C LYS A 267 7.61 -18.61 -7.41
N GLY A 268 6.97 -18.97 -6.30
CA GLY A 268 6.32 -18.01 -5.42
C GLY A 268 7.28 -16.94 -4.94
N LEU A 269 8.45 -17.34 -4.42
CA LEU A 269 9.49 -16.45 -3.93
C LEU A 269 10.10 -15.60 -5.06
N GLU A 270 10.45 -16.22 -6.21
CA GLU A 270 11.03 -15.50 -7.36
C GLU A 270 10.15 -14.32 -7.80
N ASN A 271 8.85 -14.58 -7.97
CA ASN A 271 7.91 -13.54 -8.38
C ASN A 271 7.68 -12.51 -7.27
N MET A 272 7.64 -12.93 -6.01
CA MET A 272 7.46 -12.02 -4.88
C MET A 272 8.69 -11.10 -4.70
N CYS A 273 9.91 -11.62 -4.88
CA CYS A 273 11.13 -10.81 -4.88
C CYS A 273 11.12 -9.78 -6.01
N LYS A 274 10.66 -10.16 -7.21
CA LYS A 274 10.52 -9.22 -8.33
C LYS A 274 9.49 -8.13 -8.02
N ALA A 275 8.33 -8.49 -7.46
CA ALA A 275 7.33 -7.52 -7.01
C ALA A 275 7.91 -6.55 -5.98
N TYR A 276 8.59 -7.07 -4.96
CA TYR A 276 9.23 -6.30 -3.91
C TYR A 276 10.24 -5.28 -4.47
N THR A 277 11.13 -5.73 -5.37
CA THR A 277 12.12 -4.86 -6.00
C THR A 277 11.46 -3.73 -6.80
N LEU A 278 10.41 -4.04 -7.57
CA LEU A 278 9.64 -3.04 -8.32
C LEU A 278 8.90 -2.07 -7.40
N TYR A 279 8.32 -2.53 -6.28
CA TYR A 279 7.71 -1.65 -5.29
C TYR A 279 8.73 -0.68 -4.67
N ILE A 280 9.95 -1.15 -4.38
CA ILE A 280 11.02 -0.27 -3.89
C ILE A 280 11.38 0.79 -4.92
N GLN A 281 11.60 0.41 -6.19
CA GLN A 281 11.93 1.33 -7.28
C GLN A 281 10.86 2.40 -7.46
N GLN A 282 9.59 2.00 -7.33
CA GLN A 282 8.44 2.89 -7.46
C GLN A 282 8.09 3.64 -6.16
N LYS A 283 8.88 3.47 -5.09
CA LYS A 283 8.60 4.04 -3.75
C LYS A 283 7.18 3.71 -3.26
N SER A 284 6.67 2.55 -3.64
CA SER A 284 5.32 2.12 -3.30
C SER A 284 5.27 1.53 -1.88
N PRO A 285 4.27 1.91 -1.07
CA PRO A 285 4.09 1.34 0.27
C PRO A 285 3.68 -0.14 0.25
N TYR A 286 3.21 -0.66 -0.87
CA TYR A 286 2.86 -2.09 -1.02
C TYR A 286 4.05 -3.04 -0.90
N ARG A 287 5.31 -2.53 -0.91
CA ARG A 287 6.47 -3.37 -0.60
C ARG A 287 6.34 -4.07 0.76
N THR A 288 5.65 -3.45 1.74
CA THR A 288 5.46 -4.05 3.06
C THR A 288 4.58 -5.31 3.02
N ASP A 289 3.67 -5.41 2.06
CA ASP A 289 2.87 -6.62 1.88
C ASP A 289 3.67 -7.72 1.19
N ALA A 290 4.54 -7.36 0.22
CA ALA A 290 5.47 -8.29 -0.37
C ALA A 290 6.47 -8.84 0.66
N GLU A 291 7.02 -7.98 1.54
CA GLU A 291 7.89 -8.39 2.65
C GLU A 291 7.24 -9.46 3.54
N LYS A 292 5.99 -9.25 3.93
CA LYS A 292 5.25 -10.22 4.76
C LYS A 292 5.13 -11.58 4.09
N ILE A 293 4.84 -11.58 2.77
CA ILE A 293 4.71 -12.83 2.03
C ILE A 293 6.07 -13.51 1.86
N ILE A 294 7.14 -12.76 1.58
CA ILE A 294 8.51 -13.31 1.55
C ILE A 294 8.85 -13.97 2.88
N GLN A 295 8.49 -13.34 4.01
CA GLN A 295 8.71 -13.93 5.34
C GLN A 295 7.90 -15.21 5.53
N MET A 296 6.63 -15.25 5.09
CA MET A 296 5.81 -16.47 5.18
C MET A 296 6.39 -17.62 4.32
N ILE A 297 6.89 -17.29 3.13
CA ILE A 297 7.57 -18.26 2.26
C ILE A 297 8.86 -18.75 2.92
N TYR A 298 9.63 -17.89 3.58
CA TYR A 298 10.82 -18.26 4.33
C TYR A 298 10.51 -19.32 5.38
N GLU A 299 9.50 -19.05 6.21
CA GLU A 299 9.11 -19.99 7.26
C GLU A 299 8.68 -21.37 6.71
N GLN A 300 8.02 -21.37 5.55
CA GLN A 300 7.66 -22.62 4.88
C GLN A 300 8.89 -23.31 4.29
N MET A 301 9.74 -22.60 3.53
CA MET A 301 10.94 -23.19 2.92
C MET A 301 11.93 -23.70 3.96
N LYS A 302 12.04 -23.02 5.12
CA LYS A 302 12.85 -23.46 6.25
C LYS A 302 12.35 -24.79 6.82
N LYS A 303 11.04 -24.94 6.99
CA LYS A 303 10.43 -26.24 7.40
C LYS A 303 10.70 -27.36 6.40
N ASP A 304 10.75 -27.01 5.12
CA ASP A 304 11.00 -27.96 4.03
C ASP A 304 12.50 -28.23 3.81
N GLY A 305 13.40 -27.63 4.63
CA GLY A 305 14.86 -27.79 4.51
C GLY A 305 15.46 -27.06 3.30
N LYS A 306 14.78 -26.05 2.76
CA LYS A 306 15.14 -25.30 1.55
C LYS A 306 15.72 -23.91 1.84
N GLU A 307 16.31 -23.69 3.00
CA GLU A 307 16.83 -22.38 3.42
C GLU A 307 17.96 -21.87 2.49
N GLU A 308 18.83 -22.76 2.02
CA GLU A 308 19.86 -22.40 1.04
C GLU A 308 19.28 -21.93 -0.30
N VAL A 309 18.21 -22.60 -0.77
CA VAL A 309 17.50 -22.21 -2.00
C VAL A 309 16.86 -20.83 -1.83
N PHE A 310 16.24 -20.58 -0.66
CA PHE A 310 15.68 -19.28 -0.33
C PHE A 310 16.74 -18.18 -0.43
N ASN A 311 17.89 -18.37 0.23
CA ASN A 311 18.99 -17.41 0.25
C ASN A 311 19.55 -17.15 -1.16
N LYS A 312 19.66 -18.19 -1.98
CA LYS A 312 20.09 -18.08 -3.38
C LYS A 312 19.14 -17.22 -4.21
N ILE A 313 17.83 -17.41 -4.05
CA ILE A 313 16.81 -16.61 -4.77
C ILE A 313 16.86 -15.14 -4.33
N LEU A 314 16.96 -14.86 -3.02
CA LEU A 314 17.12 -13.48 -2.52
C LEU A 314 18.35 -12.80 -3.12
N THR A 315 19.48 -13.48 -3.07
CA THR A 315 20.74 -12.95 -3.61
C THR A 315 20.65 -12.68 -5.12
N ALA A 316 20.01 -13.58 -5.88
CA ALA A 316 19.79 -13.40 -7.32
C ALA A 316 18.90 -12.18 -7.64
N ASN A 317 18.05 -11.76 -6.71
CA ASN A 317 17.20 -10.56 -6.82
C ASN A 317 17.78 -9.32 -6.14
N ASN A 318 19.04 -9.35 -5.70
CA ASN A 318 19.74 -8.27 -5.00
C ASN A 318 19.03 -7.83 -3.69
N ILE A 319 18.39 -8.78 -3.00
CA ILE A 319 17.74 -8.54 -1.71
C ILE A 319 18.68 -9.05 -0.62
N SER A 320 19.19 -8.13 0.22
CA SER A 320 20.01 -8.47 1.38
C SER A 320 19.10 -8.89 2.55
N GLN A 321 19.50 -9.94 3.25
CA GLN A 321 18.94 -10.26 4.56
C GLN A 321 19.47 -9.23 5.56
N ASN A 322 18.58 -8.49 6.19
CA ASN A 322 18.91 -7.62 7.33
C ASN A 322 18.65 -8.35 8.64
#